data_e81c452beaebcb9666cdff02626c48b1
#
_entry.id   e81c452beaebcb9666cdff02626c48b1
#
_cell.length_a   1.000
_cell.length_b   1.000
_cell.length_c   1.000
_cell.angle_alpha   90.00
_cell.angle_beta   90.00
_cell.angle_gamma   90.00
#
_symmetry.space_group_name_H-M   'P 1'
#
loop_
_entity.id
_entity.type
_entity.pdbx_description
1 polymer ?
#
loop_
_entity_poly.entity_id
_entity_poly.type
_entity_poly.pdbx_seq_one_letter_code
_entity_poly.pdbx_strand_id
1 'polypeptide(L)'
;MSSSNKYHFRFYDWEEKLRDKPFLRQPFGDNWEVYTWGEAGLMARKLATGLKSLGLEKGSHIGLMSKNCREWIIADLAIIMAGYVSVPFFPNLKSHEIKNLLEFGDVKALFMGKVENWDEIKNGVDNEMPVIAFPHYEGNSKIDRGYQWNDFINQFEAQKENYHPNIDDIW
;
A
#
# COMPACT_ATOMS: atom_id res chain seq x y z
N MET A 1 1.21 5.82 36.47
CA MET A 1 1.29 4.65 35.59
C MET A 1 0.54 5.01 34.32
N SER A 2 1.23 5.45 33.28
CA SER A 2 0.62 5.78 31.99
C SER A 2 0.26 4.44 31.31
N SER A 3 -1.03 4.08 31.30
CA SER A 3 -1.51 3.05 30.39
C SER A 3 -1.22 3.57 28.99
N SER A 4 -0.34 2.90 28.25
CA SER A 4 -0.04 3.29 26.88
C SER A 4 -1.35 3.22 26.09
N ASN A 5 -1.86 4.37 25.66
CA ASN A 5 -3.06 4.52 24.86
C ASN A 5 -2.81 4.08 23.41
N LYS A 6 -2.10 2.93 23.24
CA LYS A 6 -1.73 2.39 21.93
C LYS A 6 -2.83 1.48 21.41
N TYR A 7 -3.20 1.70 20.16
CA TYR A 7 -4.11 0.80 19.46
C TYR A 7 -3.43 -0.55 19.26
N HIS A 8 -4.17 -1.63 19.59
CA HIS A 8 -3.67 -2.98 19.38
C HIS A 8 -3.93 -3.43 17.95
N PHE A 9 -2.92 -3.33 17.11
CA PHE A 9 -3.00 -3.72 15.70
C PHE A 9 -2.98 -5.25 15.58
N ARG A 10 -4.17 -5.84 15.51
CA ARG A 10 -4.41 -7.28 15.58
C ARG A 10 -3.73 -8.11 14.48
N PHE A 11 -3.32 -7.48 13.40
CA PHE A 11 -2.58 -8.17 12.33
C PHE A 11 -1.34 -8.90 12.88
N TYR A 12 -0.59 -8.28 13.78
CA TYR A 12 0.62 -8.87 14.34
C TYR A 12 0.35 -10.14 15.15
N ASP A 13 -0.74 -10.16 15.92
CA ASP A 13 -1.14 -11.34 16.69
C ASP A 13 -1.52 -12.50 15.78
N TRP A 14 -2.24 -12.22 14.70
CA TRP A 14 -2.66 -13.24 13.75
C TRP A 14 -1.48 -13.73 12.91
N GLU A 15 -0.59 -12.85 12.51
CA GLU A 15 0.66 -13.20 11.82
C GLU A 15 1.51 -14.14 12.66
N GLU A 16 1.67 -13.87 13.95
CA GLU A 16 2.41 -14.75 14.87
C GLU A 16 1.75 -16.12 14.99
N LYS A 17 0.44 -16.16 15.20
CA LYS A 17 -0.31 -17.41 15.40
C LYS A 17 -0.49 -18.24 14.13
N LEU A 18 -0.61 -17.60 13.00
CA LEU A 18 -0.99 -18.22 11.71
C LEU A 18 0.09 -18.06 10.63
N ARG A 19 1.34 -17.85 11.01
CA ARG A 19 2.45 -17.49 10.13
C ARG A 19 2.47 -18.24 8.82
N ASP A 20 2.34 -19.56 8.85
CA ASP A 20 2.42 -20.46 7.70
C ASP A 20 1.06 -20.81 7.08
N LYS A 21 -0.01 -20.16 7.55
CA LYS A 21 -1.36 -20.38 7.02
C LYS A 21 -1.65 -19.40 5.88
N PRO A 22 -2.49 -19.79 4.90
CA PRO A 22 -2.96 -18.89 3.86
C PRO A 22 -3.64 -17.65 4.43
N PHE A 23 -3.24 -16.48 3.95
CA PHE A 23 -3.86 -15.19 4.27
C PHE A 23 -4.54 -14.59 3.03
N LEU A 24 -3.81 -14.41 1.94
CA LEU A 24 -4.31 -13.82 0.71
C LEU A 24 -4.24 -14.83 -0.42
N ARG A 25 -5.29 -14.90 -1.22
CA ARG A 25 -5.36 -15.72 -2.43
C ARG A 25 -5.73 -14.85 -3.60
N GLN A 26 -4.98 -14.97 -4.69
CA GLN A 26 -5.21 -14.21 -5.92
C GLN A 26 -5.28 -15.17 -7.12
N PRO A 27 -6.37 -15.15 -7.91
CA PRO A 27 -6.45 -15.95 -9.12
C PRO A 27 -5.58 -15.35 -10.24
N PHE A 28 -4.91 -16.22 -11.00
CA PHE A 28 -4.21 -15.93 -12.24
C PHE A 28 -4.58 -17.00 -13.26
N GLY A 29 -5.53 -16.71 -14.14
CA GLY A 29 -6.15 -17.71 -14.99
C GLY A 29 -6.78 -18.83 -14.17
N ASP A 30 -6.41 -20.09 -14.44
CA ASP A 30 -6.90 -21.27 -13.71
C ASP A 30 -6.10 -21.56 -12.42
N ASN A 31 -5.06 -20.81 -12.14
CA ASN A 31 -4.18 -21.01 -10.98
C ASN A 31 -4.46 -20.01 -9.88
N TRP A 32 -4.16 -20.40 -8.65
CA TRP A 32 -4.22 -19.53 -7.48
C TRP A 32 -2.84 -19.36 -6.88
N GLU A 33 -2.41 -18.12 -6.75
CA GLU A 33 -1.25 -17.78 -5.94
C GLU A 33 -1.69 -17.40 -4.53
N VAL A 34 -0.95 -17.91 -3.55
CA VAL A 34 -1.28 -17.77 -2.14
C VAL A 34 -0.11 -17.12 -1.42
N TYR A 35 -0.42 -16.10 -0.61
CA TYR A 35 0.49 -15.58 0.39
C TYR A 35 0.04 -15.99 1.78
N THR A 36 0.97 -16.51 2.56
CA THR A 36 0.78 -16.78 3.99
C THR A 36 0.74 -15.46 4.78
N TRP A 37 0.30 -15.52 6.02
CA TRP A 37 0.36 -14.38 6.93
C TRP A 37 1.79 -13.85 7.08
N GLY A 38 2.77 -14.75 7.24
CA GLY A 38 4.17 -14.36 7.39
C GLY A 38 4.76 -13.72 6.15
N GLU A 39 4.44 -14.24 4.95
CA GLU A 39 4.90 -13.64 3.68
C GLU A 39 4.29 -12.25 3.47
N ALA A 40 2.99 -12.09 3.69
CA ALA A 40 2.32 -10.80 3.59
C ALA A 40 2.88 -9.79 4.58
N GLY A 41 3.12 -10.19 5.84
CA GLY A 41 3.71 -9.34 6.86
C GLY A 41 5.15 -8.94 6.56
N LEU A 42 5.95 -9.87 6.01
CA LEU A 42 7.32 -9.57 5.57
C LEU A 42 7.32 -8.53 4.44
N MET A 43 6.47 -8.70 3.43
CA MET A 43 6.35 -7.75 2.32
C MET A 43 5.87 -6.39 2.81
N ALA A 44 4.86 -6.34 3.67
CA ALA A 44 4.35 -5.10 4.24
C ALA A 44 5.44 -4.33 5.02
N ARG A 45 6.29 -5.03 5.80
CA ARG A 45 7.41 -4.39 6.52
C ARG A 45 8.51 -3.88 5.59
N LYS A 46 8.80 -4.58 4.49
CA LYS A 46 9.75 -4.11 3.47
C LYS A 46 9.21 -2.85 2.79
N LEU A 47 7.94 -2.84 2.39
CA LEU A 47 7.28 -1.67 1.82
C LEU A 47 7.24 -0.51 2.81
N ALA A 48 6.96 -0.77 4.10
CA ALA A 48 6.97 0.26 5.13
C ALA A 48 8.36 0.92 5.26
N THR A 49 9.45 0.12 5.19
CA THR A 49 10.81 0.67 5.13
C THR A 49 10.99 1.53 3.88
N GLY A 50 10.55 1.05 2.71
CA GLY A 50 10.61 1.80 1.47
C GLY A 50 9.82 3.11 1.51
N LEU A 51 8.60 3.11 2.05
CA LEU A 51 7.81 4.33 2.23
C LEU A 51 8.52 5.35 3.13
N LYS A 52 9.14 4.89 4.23
CA LYS A 52 9.92 5.77 5.12
C LYS A 52 11.15 6.38 4.43
N SER A 53 11.75 5.67 3.46
CA SER A 53 12.90 6.19 2.68
C SER A 53 12.53 7.35 1.76
N LEU A 54 11.24 7.58 1.50
CA LEU A 54 10.76 8.74 0.75
C LEU A 54 10.88 10.05 1.55
N GLY A 55 11.23 9.99 2.84
CA GLY A 55 11.44 11.17 3.68
C GLY A 55 10.16 11.90 4.08
N LEU A 56 9.02 11.24 4.01
CA LEU A 56 7.73 11.81 4.36
C LEU A 56 7.55 11.92 5.89
N GLU A 57 6.83 12.92 6.33
CA GLU A 57 6.52 13.11 7.75
C GLU A 57 5.55 12.02 8.24
N LYS A 58 5.64 11.67 9.54
CA LYS A 58 4.69 10.76 10.17
C LYS A 58 3.25 11.30 10.02
N GLY A 59 2.32 10.43 9.69
CA GLY A 59 0.93 10.81 9.44
C GLY A 59 0.67 11.35 8.03
N SER A 60 1.68 11.38 7.14
CA SER A 60 1.46 11.73 5.74
C SER A 60 0.43 10.82 5.09
N HIS A 61 -0.37 11.37 4.19
CA HIS A 61 -1.39 10.64 3.46
C HIS A 61 -0.76 9.92 2.26
N ILE A 62 -1.03 8.64 2.15
CA ILE A 62 -0.58 7.79 1.03
C ILE A 62 -1.81 7.30 0.27
N GLY A 63 -1.90 7.67 -0.99
CA GLY A 63 -2.98 7.25 -1.88
C GLY A 63 -2.88 5.76 -2.24
N LEU A 64 -4.04 5.12 -2.41
CA LEU A 64 -4.13 3.73 -2.79
C LEU A 64 -5.24 3.56 -3.83
N MET A 65 -4.87 3.43 -5.11
CA MET A 65 -5.80 3.37 -6.23
C MET A 65 -5.65 2.07 -7.02
N SER A 66 -6.58 1.14 -6.83
CA SER A 66 -6.62 -0.14 -7.53
C SER A 66 -7.97 -0.82 -7.34
N LYS A 67 -8.38 -1.66 -8.30
CA LYS A 67 -9.34 -2.74 -8.04
C LYS A 67 -8.73 -3.70 -7.00
N ASN A 68 -9.59 -4.47 -6.34
CA ASN A 68 -9.16 -5.43 -5.32
C ASN A 68 -8.11 -6.42 -5.85
N CYS A 69 -7.04 -6.56 -5.12
CA CYS A 69 -5.98 -7.55 -5.30
C CYS A 69 -5.21 -7.73 -4.00
N ARG A 70 -4.35 -8.73 -3.93
CA ARG A 70 -3.54 -9.00 -2.72
C ARG A 70 -2.57 -7.86 -2.40
N GLU A 71 -2.00 -7.21 -3.42
CA GLU A 71 -1.09 -6.08 -3.26
C GLU A 71 -1.78 -4.89 -2.61
N TRP A 72 -3.09 -4.70 -2.87
CA TRP A 72 -3.88 -3.67 -2.22
C TRP A 72 -3.85 -3.82 -0.70
N ILE A 73 -4.10 -5.04 -0.21
CA ILE A 73 -4.10 -5.34 1.24
C ILE A 73 -2.70 -5.18 1.83
N ILE A 74 -1.66 -5.65 1.11
CA ILE A 74 -0.27 -5.54 1.59
C ILE A 74 0.18 -4.07 1.63
N ALA A 75 -0.21 -3.26 0.63
CA ALA A 75 0.08 -1.83 0.61
C ALA A 75 -0.60 -1.10 1.76
N ASP A 76 -1.87 -1.39 2.04
CA ASP A 76 -2.61 -0.81 3.16
C ASP A 76 -1.95 -1.13 4.50
N LEU A 77 -1.58 -2.40 4.72
CA LEU A 77 -0.80 -2.81 5.89
C LEU A 77 0.54 -2.07 5.99
N ALA A 78 1.25 -1.90 4.87
CA ALA A 78 2.54 -1.22 4.84
C ALA A 78 2.42 0.27 5.20
N ILE A 79 1.38 0.95 4.72
CA ILE A 79 1.08 2.35 5.04
C ILE A 79 0.89 2.50 6.55
N ILE A 80 0.07 1.65 7.16
CA ILE A 80 -0.15 1.64 8.62
C ILE A 80 1.16 1.35 9.36
N MET A 81 1.91 0.32 8.93
CA MET A 81 3.19 -0.06 9.54
C MET A 81 4.28 1.02 9.42
N ALA A 82 4.18 1.88 8.41
CA ALA A 82 5.07 3.02 8.26
C ALA A 82 4.68 4.21 9.16
N GLY A 83 3.48 4.20 9.73
CA GLY A 83 2.92 5.30 10.53
C GLY A 83 2.30 6.40 9.67
N TYR A 84 1.79 6.03 8.51
CA TYR A 84 1.11 6.90 7.54
C TYR A 84 -0.40 6.62 7.52
N VAL A 85 -1.15 7.47 6.83
CA VAL A 85 -2.60 7.38 6.66
C VAL A 85 -2.92 6.85 5.28
N SER A 86 -3.71 5.78 5.20
CA SER A 86 -4.17 5.20 3.93
C SER A 86 -5.37 6.00 3.39
N VAL A 87 -5.28 6.43 2.13
CA VAL A 87 -6.34 7.18 1.43
C VAL A 87 -6.74 6.41 0.17
N PRO A 88 -7.76 5.53 0.26
CA PRO A 88 -8.19 4.74 -0.88
C PRO A 88 -8.99 5.56 -1.89
N PHE A 89 -8.72 5.33 -3.17
CA PHE A 89 -9.42 5.94 -4.30
C PHE A 89 -10.09 4.87 -5.17
N PHE A 90 -11.22 5.22 -5.76
CA PHE A 90 -11.88 4.37 -6.75
C PHE A 90 -11.02 4.25 -8.03
N PRO A 91 -10.92 3.05 -8.62
CA PRO A 91 -10.03 2.79 -9.76
C PRO A 91 -10.53 3.32 -11.11
N ASN A 92 -11.70 3.95 -11.15
CA ASN A 92 -12.37 4.46 -12.35
C ASN A 92 -12.47 6.00 -12.42
N LEU A 93 -11.69 6.70 -11.60
CA LEU A 93 -11.64 8.17 -11.62
C LEU A 93 -11.01 8.70 -12.92
N LYS A 94 -11.48 9.87 -13.35
CA LYS A 94 -10.90 10.62 -14.47
C LYS A 94 -9.72 11.47 -13.99
N SER A 95 -8.91 11.95 -14.92
CA SER A 95 -7.70 12.74 -14.61
C SER A 95 -7.96 13.96 -13.74
N HIS A 96 -9.03 14.72 -14.01
CA HIS A 96 -9.36 15.91 -13.21
C HIS A 96 -9.90 15.55 -11.83
N GLU A 97 -10.60 14.42 -11.69
CA GLU A 97 -11.13 13.96 -10.41
C GLU A 97 -10.00 13.50 -9.49
N ILE A 98 -9.09 12.66 -10.02
CA ILE A 98 -7.93 12.21 -9.22
C ILE A 98 -7.03 13.36 -8.82
N LYS A 99 -6.78 14.34 -9.71
CA LYS A 99 -6.01 15.53 -9.39
C LYS A 99 -6.60 16.27 -8.19
N ASN A 100 -7.90 16.59 -8.26
CA ASN A 100 -8.59 17.31 -7.19
C ASN A 100 -8.56 16.54 -5.86
N LEU A 101 -8.73 15.21 -5.91
CA LEU A 101 -8.73 14.37 -4.71
C LEU A 101 -7.34 14.22 -4.10
N LEU A 102 -6.29 14.12 -4.91
CA LEU A 102 -4.90 14.08 -4.42
C LEU A 102 -4.51 15.41 -3.75
N GLU A 103 -4.89 16.54 -4.36
CA GLU A 103 -4.66 17.87 -3.80
C GLU A 103 -5.48 18.08 -2.50
N PHE A 104 -6.78 17.78 -2.53
CA PHE A 104 -7.66 17.92 -1.36
C PHE A 104 -7.23 17.03 -0.18
N GLY A 105 -6.81 15.79 -0.48
CA GLY A 105 -6.34 14.83 0.51
C GLY A 105 -4.90 15.06 0.95
N ASP A 106 -4.20 16.06 0.43
CA ASP A 106 -2.77 16.31 0.68
C ASP A 106 -1.91 15.05 0.54
N VAL A 107 -2.17 14.26 -0.51
CA VAL A 107 -1.53 12.96 -0.75
C VAL A 107 -0.07 13.15 -1.17
N LYS A 108 0.85 12.45 -0.53
CA LYS A 108 2.30 12.61 -0.71
C LYS A 108 2.95 11.53 -1.56
N ALA A 109 2.34 10.37 -1.67
CA ALA A 109 2.76 9.26 -2.52
C ALA A 109 1.54 8.42 -2.90
N LEU A 110 1.63 7.63 -3.97
CA LEU A 110 0.50 6.89 -4.52
C LEU A 110 0.88 5.46 -4.87
N PHE A 111 0.18 4.49 -4.30
CA PHE A 111 0.13 3.14 -4.85
C PHE A 111 -0.86 3.09 -5.99
N MET A 112 -0.41 2.62 -7.14
CA MET A 112 -1.22 2.52 -8.34
C MET A 112 -1.24 1.07 -8.83
N GLY A 113 -2.45 0.50 -8.95
CA GLY A 113 -2.60 -0.92 -9.30
C GLY A 113 -3.51 -1.17 -10.50
N LYS A 114 -4.47 -2.06 -10.31
CA LYS A 114 -5.41 -2.53 -11.35
C LYS A 114 -6.39 -1.42 -11.75
N VAL A 115 -6.04 -0.68 -12.78
CA VAL A 115 -6.89 0.33 -13.44
C VAL A 115 -6.98 0.04 -14.93
N GLU A 116 -8.02 0.52 -15.62
CA GLU A 116 -8.24 0.25 -17.05
C GLU A 116 -7.75 1.38 -17.96
N ASN A 117 -7.54 2.58 -17.44
CA ASN A 117 -7.31 3.80 -18.19
C ASN A 117 -6.16 4.62 -17.62
N TRP A 118 -5.03 3.98 -17.36
CA TRP A 118 -3.84 4.65 -16.81
C TRP A 118 -3.38 5.85 -17.65
N ASP A 119 -3.47 5.76 -18.97
CA ASP A 119 -3.08 6.86 -19.88
C ASP A 119 -3.91 8.15 -19.68
N GLU A 120 -5.14 8.02 -19.19
CA GLU A 120 -5.94 9.18 -18.79
C GLU A 120 -5.62 9.59 -17.35
N ILE A 121 -5.60 8.64 -16.41
CA ILE A 121 -5.38 8.88 -14.98
C ILE A 121 -4.06 9.58 -14.73
N LYS A 122 -2.98 9.15 -15.39
CA LYS A 122 -1.62 9.69 -15.19
C LYS A 122 -1.52 11.20 -15.39
N ASN A 123 -2.40 11.79 -16.23
CA ASN A 123 -2.43 13.23 -16.46
C ASN A 123 -2.97 14.02 -15.24
N GLY A 124 -3.63 13.36 -14.31
CA GLY A 124 -4.08 13.96 -13.04
C GLY A 124 -3.13 13.73 -11.87
N VAL A 125 -2.05 12.99 -12.08
CA VAL A 125 -1.04 12.70 -11.04
C VAL A 125 0.18 13.56 -11.30
N ASP A 126 0.58 14.39 -10.33
CA ASP A 126 1.76 15.25 -10.42
C ASP A 126 3.00 14.44 -10.79
N ASN A 127 3.84 14.96 -11.69
CA ASN A 127 5.03 14.25 -12.18
C ASN A 127 6.05 13.98 -11.09
N GLU A 128 6.14 14.82 -10.09
CA GLU A 128 7.06 14.68 -8.95
C GLU A 128 6.50 13.75 -7.85
N MET A 129 5.21 13.39 -7.91
CA MET A 129 4.62 12.50 -6.90
C MET A 129 5.22 11.10 -7.00
N PRO A 130 5.76 10.54 -5.92
CA PRO A 130 6.21 9.16 -5.89
C PRO A 130 5.04 8.20 -6.16
N VAL A 131 5.19 7.36 -7.18
CA VAL A 131 4.21 6.31 -7.53
C VAL A 131 4.86 4.96 -7.33
N ILE A 132 4.19 4.03 -6.64
CA ILE A 132 4.56 2.64 -6.52
C ILE A 132 3.53 1.81 -7.30
N ALA A 133 3.97 1.25 -8.43
CA ALA A 133 3.12 0.48 -9.33
C ALA A 133 3.01 -0.98 -8.88
N PHE A 134 1.78 -1.49 -8.75
CA PHE A 134 1.54 -2.92 -8.52
C PHE A 134 1.97 -3.78 -9.72
N PRO A 135 2.17 -5.07 -9.54
CA PRO A 135 2.38 -5.99 -10.66
C PRO A 135 1.24 -5.87 -11.69
N HIS A 136 1.61 -5.99 -12.97
CA HIS A 136 0.61 -5.94 -14.04
C HIS A 136 -0.33 -7.15 -13.97
N TYR A 137 -1.62 -6.90 -14.08
CA TYR A 137 -2.68 -7.90 -14.18
C TYR A 137 -3.30 -7.82 -15.57
N GLU A 138 -3.48 -8.97 -16.21
CA GLU A 138 -4.13 -9.08 -17.51
C GLU A 138 -5.51 -8.39 -17.50
N GLY A 139 -5.85 -7.71 -18.59
CA GLY A 139 -7.10 -6.93 -18.70
C GLY A 139 -7.07 -5.58 -17.97
N ASN A 140 -5.92 -5.14 -17.45
CA ASN A 140 -5.75 -3.82 -16.88
C ASN A 140 -4.58 -3.08 -17.54
N SER A 141 -4.51 -1.76 -17.38
CA SER A 141 -3.39 -0.97 -17.88
C SER A 141 -2.08 -1.34 -17.18
N LYS A 142 -0.98 -1.31 -17.94
CA LYS A 142 0.35 -1.37 -17.36
C LYS A 142 0.73 0.02 -16.83
N ILE A 143 1.16 0.10 -15.59
CA ILE A 143 1.66 1.34 -15.00
C ILE A 143 3.13 1.49 -15.36
N ASP A 144 3.42 2.44 -16.24
CA ASP A 144 4.73 2.67 -16.84
C ASP A 144 5.53 3.79 -16.15
N ARG A 145 5.13 4.17 -14.93
CA ARG A 145 5.70 5.27 -14.15
C ARG A 145 6.02 4.84 -12.73
N GLY A 146 7.05 5.45 -12.16
CA GLY A 146 7.43 5.28 -10.75
C GLY A 146 8.15 3.97 -10.46
N TYR A 147 8.15 3.59 -9.22
CA TYR A 147 8.78 2.35 -8.73
C TYR A 147 7.91 1.15 -9.06
N GLN A 148 8.50 0.11 -9.64
CA GLN A 148 7.79 -1.15 -9.84
C GLN A 148 7.79 -1.96 -8.53
N TRP A 149 6.67 -2.60 -8.21
CA TRP A 149 6.43 -3.30 -6.94
C TRP A 149 7.57 -4.19 -6.47
N ASN A 150 7.98 -5.13 -7.32
CA ASN A 150 9.02 -6.10 -6.96
C ASN A 150 10.39 -5.43 -6.78
N ASP A 151 10.72 -4.47 -7.65
CA ASP A 151 11.98 -3.75 -7.57
C ASP A 151 12.03 -2.90 -6.30
N PHE A 152 10.90 -2.25 -5.95
CA PHE A 152 10.81 -1.44 -4.75
C PHE A 152 10.95 -2.28 -3.48
N ILE A 153 10.20 -3.39 -3.36
CA ILE A 153 10.28 -4.30 -2.19
C ILE A 153 11.69 -4.87 -2.01
N ASN A 154 12.35 -5.23 -3.11
CA ASN A 154 13.65 -5.90 -3.06
C ASN A 154 14.81 -4.97 -2.69
N GLN A 155 14.61 -3.66 -2.70
CA GLN A 155 15.63 -2.69 -2.28
C GLN A 155 15.75 -2.57 -0.76
N PHE A 156 14.74 -3.02 0.00
CA PHE A 156 14.67 -2.73 1.43
C PHE A 156 14.62 -4.00 2.28
N GLU A 157 15.27 -3.93 3.42
CA GLU A 157 15.07 -4.90 4.49
C GLU A 157 13.77 -4.59 5.25
N ALA A 158 13.15 -5.63 5.78
CA ALA A 158 11.95 -5.47 6.58
C ALA A 158 12.25 -4.70 7.88
N GLN A 159 11.42 -3.74 8.23
CA GLN A 159 11.56 -3.06 9.52
C GLN A 159 11.48 -4.06 10.68
N LYS A 160 12.36 -3.90 11.67
CA LYS A 160 12.49 -4.82 12.81
C LYS A 160 11.41 -4.59 13.87
N GLU A 161 11.02 -3.34 14.07
CA GLU A 161 10.05 -2.96 15.10
C GLU A 161 8.66 -2.80 14.49
N ASN A 162 7.66 -3.36 15.17
CA ASN A 162 6.27 -3.16 14.81
C ASN A 162 5.81 -1.76 15.23
N TYR A 163 5.21 -1.03 14.29
CA TYR A 163 4.55 0.22 14.60
C TYR A 163 3.19 -0.05 15.28
N HIS A 164 2.92 0.68 16.34
CA HIS A 164 1.65 0.65 17.05
C HIS A 164 1.07 2.07 17.06
N PRO A 165 0.01 2.34 16.28
CA PRO A 165 -0.65 3.64 16.31
C PRO A 165 -1.24 3.93 17.70
N ASN A 166 -1.45 5.20 18.01
CA ASN A 166 -2.26 5.55 19.17
C ASN A 166 -3.74 5.30 18.85
N ILE A 167 -4.57 5.19 19.89
CA ILE A 167 -6.01 4.93 19.72
C ILE A 167 -6.73 6.06 19.00
N ASP A 168 -6.19 7.27 19.09
CA ASP A 168 -6.74 8.49 18.49
C ASP A 168 -6.11 8.83 17.13
N ASP A 169 -5.11 8.04 16.66
CA ASP A 169 -4.49 8.25 15.35
C ASP A 169 -5.49 7.87 14.24
N ILE A 170 -5.54 8.67 13.17
CA ILE A 170 -6.17 8.31 11.89
C ILE A 170 -5.17 7.44 11.12
N TRP A 171 -5.65 6.36 10.53
CA TRP A 171 -4.82 5.42 9.77
C TRP A 171 -5.63 4.63 8.74
#